data_67440dcaca33a0fb880a9ecf2e4bdd88
#
_entry.id   67440dcaca33a0fb880a9ecf2e4bdd88
#
_cell.length_a   1.000
_cell.length_b   1.000
_cell.length_c   1.000
_cell.angle_alpha   90.00
_cell.angle_beta   90.00
_cell.angle_gamma   90.00
#
_symmetry.space_group_name_H-M   'P 1'
#
loop_
_entity.id
_entity.type
_entity.pdbx_description
1 polymer ?
#
loop_
_entity_poly.entity_id
_entity_poly.type
_entity_poly.pdbx_seq_one_letter_code
_entity_poly.pdbx_strand_id
1 'polypeptide(L)'
;MPRRSHVHLAVIATLAAALAVRPATLRAQEGVRTTPPVEEPQSFTAFRLSALALGDSIVALAREQLGTRYVFGGASPRRGFDCSGLVKYIASVLHIDLPRTARLQARAGEAIAKDTAQLLPGDLVTFGRSSRITHIGIYVGNGRFIHASTKAGRVIETALIRRSARGIKPWQGVRRIALADVDTLPTDDGPLR
;
A
#
# COMPACT_ATOMS: atom_id res chain seq x y z
N MET A 1 77.84 -25.36 42.89
CA MET A 1 78.19 -26.47 43.74
C MET A 1 77.39 -26.39 45.04
N PRO A 2 76.97 -27.40 45.76
CA PRO A 2 76.76 -28.79 45.34
C PRO A 2 75.31 -29.29 45.65
N ARG A 3 74.93 -30.28 44.97
CA ARG A 3 74.75 -31.73 45.33
C ARG A 3 73.45 -32.09 46.04
N ARG A 4 72.74 -32.98 45.34
CA ARG A 4 72.25 -34.38 45.72
C ARG A 4 71.17 -34.40 46.81
N SER A 5 70.11 -35.19 46.73
CA SER A 5 70.12 -36.65 46.53
C SER A 5 68.69 -37.18 46.27
N HIS A 6 68.68 -38.26 45.58
CA HIS A 6 67.54 -39.18 45.35
C HIS A 6 67.04 -39.79 46.65
N VAL A 7 65.74 -40.08 46.70
CA VAL A 7 65.26 -41.37 47.27
C VAL A 7 64.00 -41.79 46.58
N HIS A 8 64.05 -42.95 45.97
CA HIS A 8 62.90 -43.74 45.52
C HIS A 8 62.13 -44.25 46.72
N LEU A 9 60.84 -44.37 46.65
CA LEU A 9 60.13 -45.54 47.10
C LEU A 9 58.81 -45.76 46.39
N ALA A 10 58.65 -46.96 45.96
CA ALA A 10 57.54 -47.48 45.19
C ALA A 10 56.40 -47.98 46.10
N VAL A 11 55.29 -48.30 45.42
CA VAL A 11 54.32 -49.36 45.77
C VAL A 11 53.19 -48.85 46.70
N ILE A 12 51.94 -48.93 46.35
CA ILE A 12 51.03 -50.03 46.10
C ILE A 12 49.73 -49.55 45.49
N ALA A 13 49.26 -50.32 44.55
CA ALA A 13 47.94 -50.18 43.93
C ALA A 13 46.80 -50.54 44.90
N THR A 14 45.77 -49.79 44.97
CA THR A 14 44.46 -50.31 45.39
C THR A 14 43.39 -49.78 44.45
N LEU A 15 42.82 -50.72 43.73
CA LEU A 15 41.69 -50.61 42.82
C LEU A 15 40.44 -50.39 43.68
N ALA A 16 39.87 -49.23 43.67
CA ALA A 16 38.50 -48.95 44.15
C ALA A 16 37.62 -48.50 42.98
N ALA A 17 36.85 -49.46 42.51
CA ALA A 17 35.78 -49.17 41.54
C ALA A 17 34.67 -48.39 42.23
N ALA A 18 34.64 -47.06 42.04
CA ALA A 18 33.53 -46.25 42.44
C ALA A 18 32.54 -46.12 41.26
N LEU A 19 31.38 -46.77 41.39
CA LEU A 19 30.23 -46.65 40.52
C LEU A 19 29.73 -45.22 40.62
N ALA A 20 30.11 -44.35 39.66
CA ALA A 20 29.59 -43.03 39.57
C ALA A 20 28.21 -43.09 38.86
N VAL A 21 27.16 -43.11 39.64
CA VAL A 21 25.80 -42.82 39.18
C VAL A 21 25.77 -41.35 38.73
N ARG A 22 25.76 -41.14 37.41
CA ARG A 22 25.54 -39.84 36.85
C ARG A 22 24.07 -39.50 36.96
N PRO A 23 23.68 -38.37 37.61
CA PRO A 23 22.32 -37.91 37.50
C PRO A 23 22.08 -37.44 36.03
N ALA A 24 21.09 -38.05 35.39
CA ALA A 24 20.58 -37.59 34.11
C ALA A 24 19.89 -36.22 34.35
N THR A 25 20.62 -35.17 34.08
CA THR A 25 19.97 -33.85 33.94
C THR A 25 19.06 -33.89 32.75
N LEU A 26 17.77 -34.06 32.98
CA LEU A 26 16.73 -33.76 31.99
C LEU A 26 16.89 -32.29 31.61
N ARG A 27 17.58 -32.03 30.51
CA ARG A 27 17.57 -30.73 29.85
C ARG A 27 16.23 -30.64 29.16
N ALA A 28 15.26 -29.98 29.81
CA ALA A 28 14.03 -29.55 29.14
C ALA A 28 14.45 -28.64 27.99
N GLN A 29 14.44 -29.19 26.78
CA GLN A 29 14.45 -28.36 25.58
C GLN A 29 13.08 -27.71 25.53
N GLU A 30 12.99 -26.50 26.05
CA GLU A 30 11.93 -25.56 25.64
C GLU A 30 12.09 -25.34 24.13
N GLY A 31 11.37 -26.16 23.40
CA GLY A 31 11.16 -25.95 21.97
C GLY A 31 10.43 -24.64 21.81
N VAL A 32 11.16 -23.56 21.58
CA VAL A 32 10.61 -22.37 20.98
C VAL A 32 9.94 -22.84 19.68
N ARG A 33 8.62 -22.97 19.71
CA ARG A 33 7.82 -23.14 18.49
C ARG A 33 7.96 -21.85 17.71
N THR A 34 9.00 -21.74 16.91
CA THR A 34 9.04 -20.77 15.83
C THR A 34 7.93 -21.20 14.87
N THR A 35 6.80 -20.53 14.93
CA THR A 35 5.82 -20.59 13.84
C THR A 35 6.59 -20.26 12.56
N PRO A 36 6.54 -21.14 11.54
CA PRO A 36 7.20 -20.83 10.28
C PRO A 36 6.62 -19.49 9.78
N PRO A 37 7.44 -18.66 9.14
CA PRO A 37 6.93 -17.46 8.47
C PRO A 37 5.78 -17.89 7.59
N VAL A 38 4.63 -17.21 7.73
CA VAL A 38 3.51 -17.42 6.80
C VAL A 38 4.03 -16.97 5.44
N GLU A 39 4.42 -17.92 4.59
CA GLU A 39 4.74 -17.64 3.19
C GLU A 39 3.46 -17.11 2.54
N GLU A 40 3.41 -15.82 2.30
CA GLU A 40 2.35 -15.23 1.49
C GLU A 40 2.36 -15.92 0.11
N PRO A 41 1.19 -16.34 -0.41
CA PRO A 41 1.13 -16.98 -1.72
C PRO A 41 1.83 -16.10 -2.76
N GLN A 42 2.70 -16.68 -3.59
CA GLN A 42 3.47 -15.94 -4.62
C GLN A 42 2.56 -15.12 -5.54
N SER A 43 1.31 -15.57 -5.76
CA SER A 43 0.27 -14.84 -6.48
C SER A 43 -0.11 -13.52 -5.79
N PHE A 44 -0.19 -13.49 -4.47
CA PHE A 44 -0.53 -12.26 -3.71
C PHE A 44 0.61 -11.25 -3.76
N THR A 45 1.85 -11.71 -3.65
CA THR A 45 3.03 -10.84 -3.78
C THR A 45 3.13 -10.26 -5.20
N ALA A 46 2.93 -11.06 -6.24
CA ALA A 46 2.93 -10.59 -7.63
C ALA A 46 1.80 -9.56 -7.87
N PHE A 47 0.60 -9.81 -7.35
CA PHE A 47 -0.52 -8.87 -7.44
C PHE A 47 -0.20 -7.53 -6.75
N ARG A 48 0.39 -7.56 -5.55
CA ARG A 48 0.79 -6.33 -4.84
C ARG A 48 1.85 -5.53 -5.62
N LEU A 49 2.86 -6.19 -6.18
CA LEU A 49 3.89 -5.55 -6.98
C LEU A 49 3.31 -4.88 -8.24
N SER A 50 2.37 -5.57 -8.91
CA SER A 50 1.68 -5.01 -10.08
C SER A 50 0.83 -3.78 -9.71
N ALA A 51 0.12 -3.82 -8.57
CA ALA A 51 -0.68 -2.69 -8.09
C ALA A 51 0.20 -1.49 -7.71
N LEU A 52 1.36 -1.71 -7.09
CA LEU A 52 2.32 -0.65 -6.76
C LEU A 52 2.89 0.00 -8.02
N ALA A 53 3.34 -0.79 -9.00
CA ALA A 53 3.87 -0.29 -10.27
C ALA A 53 2.83 0.52 -11.05
N LEU A 54 1.57 0.06 -11.07
CA LEU A 54 0.47 0.81 -11.66
C LEU A 54 0.22 2.11 -10.91
N GLY A 55 0.22 2.07 -9.58
CA GLY A 55 0.05 3.24 -8.73
C GLY A 55 1.12 4.31 -9.00
N ASP A 56 2.37 3.91 -9.11
CA ASP A 56 3.48 4.82 -9.43
C ASP A 56 3.30 5.47 -10.81
N SER A 57 2.86 4.70 -11.81
CA SER A 57 2.55 5.22 -13.16
C SER A 57 1.41 6.23 -13.15
N ILE A 58 0.33 5.94 -12.40
CA ILE A 58 -0.80 6.85 -12.21
C ILE A 58 -0.33 8.16 -11.57
N VAL A 59 0.51 8.09 -10.54
CA VAL A 59 1.04 9.27 -9.84
C VAL A 59 1.96 10.09 -10.75
N ALA A 60 2.83 9.46 -11.53
CA ALA A 60 3.72 10.14 -12.47
C ALA A 60 2.89 10.94 -13.49
N LEU A 61 1.92 10.30 -14.14
CA LEU A 61 1.02 10.95 -15.10
C LEU A 61 0.18 12.07 -14.47
N ALA A 62 -0.25 11.90 -13.21
CA ALA A 62 -1.00 12.95 -12.50
C ALA A 62 -0.12 14.17 -12.22
N ARG A 63 1.14 13.99 -11.89
CA ARG A 63 2.10 15.07 -11.66
C ARG A 63 2.40 15.86 -12.92
N GLU A 64 2.47 15.22 -14.08
CA GLU A 64 2.63 15.89 -15.38
C GLU A 64 1.48 16.85 -15.69
N GLN A 65 0.29 16.61 -15.13
CA GLN A 65 -0.88 17.45 -15.35
C GLN A 65 -0.99 18.63 -14.37
N LEU A 66 -0.06 18.78 -13.41
CA LEU A 66 -0.08 19.90 -12.47
C LEU A 66 -0.06 21.26 -13.23
N GLY A 67 -0.90 22.19 -12.78
CA GLY A 67 -1.05 23.50 -13.41
C GLY A 67 -2.04 23.55 -14.57
N THR A 68 -2.41 22.41 -15.17
CA THR A 68 -3.42 22.38 -16.24
C THR A 68 -4.74 22.98 -15.76
N ARG A 69 -5.34 23.87 -16.57
CA ARG A 69 -6.56 24.61 -16.21
C ARG A 69 -7.74 23.69 -15.87
N TYR A 70 -8.55 24.11 -14.92
CA TYR A 70 -9.85 23.49 -14.68
C TYR A 70 -10.85 23.91 -15.75
N VAL A 71 -11.52 22.94 -16.35
CA VAL A 71 -12.65 23.17 -17.27
C VAL A 71 -13.73 22.15 -16.96
N PHE A 72 -14.93 22.60 -16.66
CA PHE A 72 -16.06 21.69 -16.45
C PHE A 72 -16.32 20.86 -17.72
N GLY A 73 -16.43 19.54 -17.58
CA GLY A 73 -16.55 18.62 -18.71
C GLY A 73 -15.24 18.37 -19.48
N GLY A 74 -14.14 19.01 -19.09
CA GLY A 74 -12.82 18.79 -19.70
C GLY A 74 -12.20 17.46 -19.34
N ALA A 75 -11.53 16.81 -20.31
CA ALA A 75 -10.89 15.50 -20.12
C ALA A 75 -9.60 15.36 -20.96
N SER A 76 -8.90 16.46 -21.23
CA SER A 76 -7.63 16.41 -21.96
C SER A 76 -6.72 17.58 -21.58
N PRO A 77 -5.37 17.44 -21.70
CA PRO A 77 -4.43 18.51 -21.38
C PRO A 77 -4.68 19.79 -22.17
N ARG A 78 -5.05 19.67 -23.44
CA ARG A 78 -5.30 20.82 -24.32
C ARG A 78 -6.55 21.61 -23.95
N ARG A 79 -7.63 20.92 -23.59
CA ARG A 79 -8.91 21.56 -23.24
C ARG A 79 -8.99 21.93 -21.76
N GLY A 80 -8.21 21.30 -20.89
CA GLY A 80 -8.31 21.35 -19.46
C GLY A 80 -9.07 20.16 -18.88
N PHE A 81 -9.17 20.08 -17.56
CA PHE A 81 -9.77 18.96 -16.85
C PHE A 81 -10.83 19.42 -15.85
N ASP A 82 -11.90 18.62 -15.70
CA ASP A 82 -12.60 18.54 -14.44
C ASP A 82 -12.03 17.38 -13.59
N CYS A 83 -12.54 17.16 -12.37
CA CYS A 83 -11.98 16.19 -11.45
C CYS A 83 -11.99 14.75 -11.99
N SER A 84 -13.09 14.29 -12.55
CA SER A 84 -13.22 12.95 -13.11
C SER A 84 -12.61 12.83 -14.51
N GLY A 85 -12.55 13.91 -15.25
CA GLY A 85 -11.87 13.96 -16.55
C GLY A 85 -10.36 13.79 -16.43
N LEU A 86 -9.74 14.35 -15.38
CA LEU A 86 -8.34 14.10 -15.07
C LEU A 86 -8.09 12.63 -14.81
N VAL A 87 -8.90 12.00 -13.94
CA VAL A 87 -8.79 10.58 -13.60
C VAL A 87 -8.99 9.70 -14.85
N LYS A 88 -10.02 9.97 -15.65
CA LYS A 88 -10.29 9.23 -16.90
C LYS A 88 -9.14 9.35 -17.89
N TYR A 89 -8.60 10.55 -18.06
CA TYR A 89 -7.46 10.76 -18.97
C TYR A 89 -6.25 9.94 -18.56
N ILE A 90 -5.85 9.99 -17.29
CA ILE A 90 -4.70 9.25 -16.79
C ILE A 90 -4.92 7.74 -16.95
N ALA A 91 -6.10 7.24 -16.60
CA ALA A 91 -6.46 5.85 -16.80
C ALA A 91 -6.36 5.44 -18.29
N SER A 92 -6.86 6.28 -19.21
CA SER A 92 -6.83 5.99 -20.64
C SER A 92 -5.42 5.92 -21.23
N VAL A 93 -4.46 6.71 -20.71
CA VAL A 93 -3.04 6.62 -21.08
C VAL A 93 -2.45 5.26 -20.69
N LEU A 94 -2.97 4.67 -19.63
CA LEU A 94 -2.57 3.34 -19.13
C LEU A 94 -3.46 2.21 -19.68
N HIS A 95 -4.26 2.50 -20.72
CA HIS A 95 -5.21 1.55 -21.35
C HIS A 95 -6.27 1.02 -20.38
N ILE A 96 -6.63 1.80 -19.36
CA ILE A 96 -7.69 1.47 -18.40
C ILE A 96 -8.91 2.33 -18.76
N ASP A 97 -10.04 1.68 -19.06
CA ASP A 97 -11.29 2.40 -19.31
C ASP A 97 -12.02 2.68 -18.00
N LEU A 98 -12.15 3.93 -17.62
CA LEU A 98 -12.92 4.37 -16.47
C LEU A 98 -14.12 5.20 -16.92
N PRO A 99 -15.27 5.09 -16.22
CA PRO A 99 -16.44 5.93 -16.49
C PRO A 99 -16.13 7.43 -16.45
N ARG A 100 -16.93 8.22 -17.16
CA ARG A 100 -16.69 9.67 -17.26
C ARG A 100 -16.92 10.42 -15.94
N THR A 101 -17.80 9.96 -15.07
CA THR A 101 -18.23 10.72 -13.90
C THR A 101 -17.61 10.24 -12.60
N ALA A 102 -17.31 11.15 -11.67
CA ALA A 102 -16.77 10.83 -10.36
C ALA A 102 -17.65 9.83 -9.57
N ARG A 103 -18.98 9.90 -9.76
CA ARG A 103 -19.93 8.99 -9.13
C ARG A 103 -19.76 7.54 -9.59
N LEU A 104 -19.54 7.32 -10.87
CA LEU A 104 -19.31 5.99 -11.43
C LEU A 104 -17.88 5.51 -11.12
N GLN A 105 -16.88 6.39 -11.25
CA GLN A 105 -15.49 6.06 -10.86
C GLN A 105 -15.37 5.67 -9.38
N ALA A 106 -16.23 6.20 -8.50
CA ALA A 106 -16.29 5.78 -7.10
C ALA A 106 -16.82 4.35 -6.88
N ARG A 107 -17.20 3.64 -7.93
CA ARG A 107 -17.64 2.24 -7.92
C ARG A 107 -16.68 1.32 -8.68
N ALA A 108 -15.71 1.89 -9.39
CA ALA A 108 -14.70 1.14 -10.12
C ALA A 108 -13.63 0.60 -9.17
N GLY A 109 -13.06 -0.55 -9.51
CA GLY A 109 -11.98 -1.18 -8.76
C GLY A 109 -12.37 -1.63 -7.35
N GLU A 110 -11.36 -1.99 -6.58
CA GLU A 110 -11.49 -2.50 -5.22
C GLU A 110 -11.81 -1.37 -4.22
N ALA A 111 -12.73 -1.63 -3.30
CA ALA A 111 -13.01 -0.73 -2.18
C ALA A 111 -11.95 -0.89 -1.10
N ILE A 112 -11.18 0.16 -0.84
CA ILE A 112 -10.19 0.18 0.23
C ILE A 112 -10.79 0.82 1.47
N ALA A 113 -10.42 0.31 2.65
CA ALA A 113 -10.87 0.87 3.92
C ALA A 113 -10.49 2.36 4.01
N LYS A 114 -11.37 3.14 4.62
CA LYS A 114 -11.18 4.58 4.82
C LYS A 114 -10.19 4.84 5.96
N ASP A 115 -8.99 4.33 5.81
CA ASP A 115 -7.87 4.46 6.72
C ASP A 115 -6.65 4.96 5.93
N THR A 116 -6.05 6.06 6.41
CA THR A 116 -4.87 6.64 5.76
C THR A 116 -3.66 5.72 5.75
N ALA A 117 -3.59 4.77 6.69
CA ALA A 117 -2.51 3.77 6.75
C ALA A 117 -2.58 2.73 5.62
N GLN A 118 -3.76 2.53 5.02
CA GLN A 118 -3.99 1.57 3.94
C GLN A 118 -3.90 2.19 2.55
N LEU A 119 -3.76 3.52 2.46
CA LEU A 119 -3.67 4.21 1.19
C LEU A 119 -2.33 3.95 0.51
N LEU A 120 -2.40 3.58 -0.76
CA LEU A 120 -1.23 3.48 -1.63
C LEU A 120 -1.27 4.58 -2.70
N PRO A 121 -0.10 5.06 -3.17
CA PRO A 121 -0.03 5.95 -4.32
C PRO A 121 -0.82 5.36 -5.51
N GLY A 122 -1.58 6.21 -6.21
CA GLY A 122 -2.47 5.79 -7.29
C GLY A 122 -3.92 5.53 -6.86
N ASP A 123 -4.21 5.38 -5.57
CA ASP A 123 -5.59 5.21 -5.09
C ASP A 123 -6.45 6.42 -5.44
N LEU A 124 -7.69 6.17 -5.86
CA LEU A 124 -8.68 7.20 -6.13
C LEU A 124 -9.39 7.57 -4.83
N VAL A 125 -9.26 8.82 -4.41
CA VAL A 125 -9.94 9.35 -3.21
C VAL A 125 -11.17 10.15 -3.62
N THR A 126 -12.32 9.82 -3.00
CA THR A 126 -13.62 10.38 -3.37
C THR A 126 -14.17 11.28 -2.27
N PHE A 127 -14.88 12.32 -2.66
CA PHE A 127 -15.43 13.32 -1.75
C PHE A 127 -16.91 13.60 -2.09
N GLY A 128 -17.67 13.94 -1.05
CA GLY A 128 -19.09 14.21 -1.22
C GLY A 128 -19.80 14.41 0.12
N ARG A 129 -21.11 14.24 0.11
CA ARG A 129 -21.94 14.19 1.32
C ARG A 129 -22.90 13.01 1.22
N SER A 130 -23.06 12.27 2.32
CA SER A 130 -23.87 11.05 2.33
C SER A 130 -23.41 10.11 1.19
N SER A 131 -24.30 9.54 0.41
CA SER A 131 -23.99 8.68 -0.74
C SER A 131 -23.62 9.45 -2.02
N ARG A 132 -23.72 10.79 -2.04
CA ARG A 132 -23.50 11.61 -3.23
C ARG A 132 -22.03 11.97 -3.39
N ILE A 133 -21.32 11.26 -4.27
CA ILE A 133 -19.96 11.61 -4.69
C ILE A 133 -20.03 12.79 -5.69
N THR A 134 -19.27 13.84 -5.42
CA THR A 134 -19.25 15.06 -6.25
C THR A 134 -17.85 15.49 -6.63
N HIS A 135 -16.81 14.80 -6.13
CA HIS A 135 -15.42 15.10 -6.45
C HIS A 135 -14.55 13.85 -6.27
N ILE A 136 -13.45 13.80 -7.00
CA ILE A 136 -12.49 12.72 -6.99
C ILE A 136 -11.07 13.27 -7.24
N GLY A 137 -10.06 12.57 -6.75
CA GLY A 137 -8.65 12.86 -7.00
C GLY A 137 -7.81 11.62 -6.81
N ILE A 138 -6.51 11.73 -7.02
CA ILE A 138 -5.53 10.65 -7.00
C ILE A 138 -4.62 10.84 -5.79
N TYR A 139 -4.55 9.86 -4.90
CA TYR A 139 -3.62 9.87 -3.78
C TYR A 139 -2.19 9.68 -4.28
N VAL A 140 -1.25 10.50 -3.77
CA VAL A 140 0.14 10.51 -4.23
C VAL A 140 1.16 10.20 -3.13
N GLY A 141 0.67 9.67 -2.00
CA GLY A 141 1.51 9.40 -0.83
C GLY A 141 1.54 10.58 0.15
N ASN A 142 2.09 10.33 1.35
CA ASN A 142 2.36 11.33 2.38
C ASN A 142 1.13 12.21 2.76
N GLY A 143 -0.06 11.61 2.75
CA GLY A 143 -1.31 12.31 3.06
C GLY A 143 -1.69 13.39 2.04
N ARG A 144 -1.22 13.29 0.79
CA ARG A 144 -1.47 14.26 -0.29
C ARG A 144 -2.20 13.62 -1.46
N PHE A 145 -2.93 14.43 -2.23
CA PHE A 145 -3.61 13.98 -3.44
C PHE A 145 -3.60 15.06 -4.52
N ILE A 146 -3.65 14.65 -5.77
CA ILE A 146 -3.75 15.51 -6.94
C ILE A 146 -5.20 15.50 -7.44
N HIS A 147 -5.72 16.67 -7.78
CA HIS A 147 -7.06 16.83 -8.35
C HIS A 147 -7.20 18.10 -9.20
N ALA A 148 -8.15 18.11 -10.14
CA ALA A 148 -8.56 19.33 -10.79
C ALA A 148 -9.48 20.13 -9.85
N SER A 149 -8.99 21.26 -9.35
CA SER A 149 -9.62 22.09 -8.34
C SER A 149 -10.41 23.22 -8.95
N THR A 150 -11.73 23.25 -8.74
CA THR A 150 -12.56 24.43 -9.12
C THR A 150 -12.12 25.69 -8.40
N LYS A 151 -11.72 25.57 -7.13
CA LYS A 151 -11.29 26.73 -6.33
C LYS A 151 -9.96 27.32 -6.82
N ALA A 152 -9.00 26.46 -7.20
CA ALA A 152 -7.70 26.89 -7.71
C ALA A 152 -7.73 27.20 -9.23
N GLY A 153 -8.79 26.84 -9.92
CA GLY A 153 -8.92 26.97 -11.38
C GLY A 153 -7.97 26.06 -12.18
N ARG A 154 -7.35 25.09 -11.54
CA ARG A 154 -6.33 24.22 -12.16
C ARG A 154 -6.13 22.91 -11.40
N VAL A 155 -5.36 22.00 -11.98
CA VAL A 155 -4.86 20.79 -11.33
C VAL A 155 -3.81 21.19 -10.28
N ILE A 156 -4.01 20.72 -9.06
CA ILE A 156 -3.12 20.98 -7.91
C ILE A 156 -2.90 19.72 -7.09
N GLU A 157 -1.78 19.70 -6.37
CA GLU A 157 -1.54 18.77 -5.27
C GLU A 157 -1.87 19.45 -3.93
N THR A 158 -2.63 18.77 -3.06
CA THR A 158 -3.03 19.32 -1.76
C THR A 158 -3.12 18.22 -0.69
N ALA A 159 -3.16 18.61 0.59
CA ALA A 159 -3.32 17.65 1.68
C ALA A 159 -4.71 17.02 1.68
N LEU A 160 -4.76 15.70 1.88
CA LEU A 160 -6.00 14.91 1.95
C LEU A 160 -6.83 15.28 3.19
N ILE A 161 -6.16 15.42 4.34
CA ILE A 161 -6.77 15.85 5.58
C ILE A 161 -6.37 17.30 5.82
N ARG A 162 -7.33 18.19 5.71
CA ARG A 162 -7.19 19.59 6.15
C ARG A 162 -7.95 19.77 7.46
N ARG A 163 -7.29 20.25 8.50
CA ARG A 163 -7.99 20.75 9.67
C ARG A 163 -8.93 21.85 9.24
N SER A 164 -10.21 21.58 9.41
CA SER A 164 -11.36 22.47 9.37
C SER A 164 -11.08 23.90 8.89
N ALA A 165 -11.07 24.13 7.58
CA ALA A 165 -11.48 25.40 7.03
C ALA A 165 -12.74 25.12 6.20
N ARG A 166 -13.78 25.93 6.38
CA ARG A 166 -15.05 25.84 5.65
C ARG A 166 -14.80 25.58 4.16
N GLY A 167 -15.14 24.38 3.67
CA GLY A 167 -15.08 24.09 2.23
C GLY A 167 -14.50 22.75 1.80
N ILE A 168 -13.98 21.90 2.68
CA ILE A 168 -13.58 20.56 2.28
C ILE A 168 -14.74 19.61 2.51
N LYS A 169 -15.22 19.06 1.40
CA LYS A 169 -16.18 17.97 1.44
C LYS A 169 -15.55 16.79 2.18
N PRO A 170 -16.28 16.12 3.09
CA PRO A 170 -15.73 14.97 3.78
C PRO A 170 -15.23 13.94 2.77
N TRP A 171 -14.05 13.40 3.01
CA TRP A 171 -13.55 12.24 2.32
C TRP A 171 -14.52 11.07 2.52
N GLN A 172 -15.02 10.48 1.43
CA GLN A 172 -16.10 9.49 1.45
C GLN A 172 -15.59 8.07 1.29
N GLY A 173 -14.60 7.83 0.47
CA GLY A 173 -14.10 6.50 0.19
C GLY A 173 -12.84 6.49 -0.66
N VAL A 174 -12.31 5.29 -0.83
CA VAL A 174 -11.13 5.00 -1.63
C VAL A 174 -11.42 3.86 -2.59
N ARG A 175 -10.86 3.96 -3.78
CA ARG A 175 -10.87 2.90 -4.78
C ARG A 175 -9.47 2.66 -5.29
N ARG A 176 -9.07 1.40 -5.36
CA ARG A 176 -7.83 0.95 -5.97
C ARG A 176 -8.14 0.30 -7.30
N ILE A 177 -7.50 0.80 -8.35
CA ILE A 177 -7.61 0.23 -9.68
C ILE A 177 -6.51 -0.82 -9.83
N ALA A 178 -6.87 -2.02 -10.29
CA ALA A 178 -5.94 -3.07 -10.64
C ALA A 178 -6.04 -3.39 -12.14
N LEU A 179 -4.96 -3.91 -12.72
CA LEU A 179 -4.97 -4.30 -14.13
C LEU A 179 -6.00 -5.40 -14.45
N ALA A 180 -6.35 -6.23 -13.46
CA ALA A 180 -7.39 -7.25 -13.62
C ALA A 180 -8.82 -6.67 -13.73
N ASP A 181 -9.03 -5.41 -13.36
CA ASP A 181 -10.35 -4.75 -13.41
C ASP A 181 -10.69 -4.22 -14.80
N VAL A 182 -9.74 -4.27 -15.74
CA VAL A 182 -9.87 -3.68 -17.09
C VAL A 182 -11.02 -4.33 -17.90
N ASP A 183 -11.26 -5.63 -17.70
CA ASP A 183 -12.27 -6.40 -18.46
C ASP A 183 -13.67 -6.44 -17.82
N THR A 184 -13.85 -5.89 -16.61
CA THR A 184 -15.10 -6.04 -15.83
C THR A 184 -15.81 -4.73 -15.50
N LEU A 185 -15.33 -3.60 -16.01
CA LEU A 185 -15.96 -2.31 -15.71
C LEU A 185 -17.31 -2.17 -16.43
N PRO A 186 -18.37 -1.69 -15.74
CA PRO A 186 -19.65 -1.50 -16.36
C PRO A 186 -19.55 -0.50 -17.51
N THR A 187 -19.91 -0.94 -18.70
CA THR A 187 -20.09 -0.06 -19.87
C THR A 187 -21.20 0.96 -19.60
N ASP A 188 -20.97 2.19 -20.00
CA ASP A 188 -21.91 3.32 -19.78
C ASP A 188 -23.07 3.26 -20.80
N ASP A 189 -23.69 2.09 -20.98
CA ASP A 189 -24.76 1.86 -21.97
C ASP A 189 -26.18 2.08 -21.38
N GLY A 190 -26.25 2.71 -20.22
CA GLY A 190 -27.55 3.10 -19.64
C GLY A 190 -28.13 4.34 -20.33
N PRO A 191 -29.42 4.35 -20.73
CA PRO A 191 -30.04 5.52 -21.34
C PRO A 191 -29.97 6.70 -20.39
N LEU A 192 -29.54 7.83 -20.92
CA LEU A 192 -29.58 9.14 -20.27
C LEU A 192 -31.03 9.46 -19.91
N ARG A 193 -31.38 9.31 -18.64
CA ARG A 193 -32.61 9.86 -18.04
C ARG A 193 -32.26 10.85 -16.96
#